data_9f02e2376bac2c98b3dc3b859f73d95b
#
_entry.id   9f02e2376bac2c98b3dc3b859f73d95b
#
_cell.length_a   1.000
_cell.length_b   1.000
_cell.length_c   1.000
_cell.angle_alpha   90.00
_cell.angle_beta   90.00
_cell.angle_gamma   90.00
#
_symmetry.space_group_name_H-M   'P 1'
#
loop_
_entity.id
_entity.type
_entity.pdbx_description
1 polymer ?
#
loop_
_entity_poly.entity_id
_entity_poly.type
_entity_poly.pdbx_seq_one_letter_code
_entity_poly.pdbx_strand_id
1 'polypeptide(L)'
;RFSMWGSVGLSISISIGYDNFKKFLIGAEKMDIHFKESPIEKNIPICLALIGIWNSNFLGSHTQGIIPYTEYLNLLPSYLQQSMMESNGKNIDRSGKKINYSTGNIIWGGTGTNTQHAFFQLIHQGDKLIPCDFIGFKKSLHGNKDSHNKLMSNYVGQMQALMKGRSLKEVVSEMVSKNIDEETINKNANFKVFDGNKPTTSILIDQLNPESLGMLISMYEHIVFTKGVIWNIFSFDQWGVELGKVLASKLLTEIE
;
A
#
# COMPACT_ATOMS: atom_id res chain seq x y z
N ARG A 1 -1.99 12.68 -12.19
CA ARG A 1 -1.78 11.88 -10.97
C ARG A 1 -1.39 12.69 -9.73
N PHE A 2 -0.81 13.87 -9.90
CA PHE A 2 -0.40 14.77 -8.80
C PHE A 2 -1.09 16.14 -8.86
N SER A 3 -2.25 16.25 -9.50
CA SER A 3 -2.88 17.55 -9.85
C SER A 3 -4.13 17.87 -9.02
N MET A 4 -4.57 17.00 -8.13
CA MET A 4 -5.80 17.21 -7.34
C MET A 4 -5.72 18.42 -6.41
N TRP A 5 -4.52 18.87 -6.09
CA TRP A 5 -4.25 20.03 -5.24
C TRP A 5 -4.47 21.38 -5.94
N GLY A 6 -4.44 21.39 -7.26
CA GLY A 6 -4.59 22.59 -8.10
C GLY A 6 -5.98 22.72 -8.71
N SER A 7 -6.07 23.45 -9.82
CA SER A 7 -7.33 23.73 -10.54
C SER A 7 -8.06 22.49 -11.04
N VAL A 8 -7.36 21.38 -11.29
CA VAL A 8 -7.98 20.09 -11.64
C VAL A 8 -8.83 19.55 -10.49
N GLY A 9 -8.52 19.90 -9.25
CA GLY A 9 -9.32 19.58 -8.06
C GLY A 9 -10.66 20.30 -7.96
N LEU A 10 -11.01 21.20 -8.88
CA LEU A 10 -12.29 21.91 -8.87
C LEU A 10 -13.49 20.94 -8.86
N SER A 11 -13.42 19.84 -9.61
CA SER A 11 -14.45 18.81 -9.61
C SER A 11 -14.66 18.18 -8.22
N ILE A 12 -13.58 17.96 -7.47
CA ILE A 12 -13.62 17.49 -6.08
C ILE A 12 -14.28 18.56 -5.20
N SER A 13 -13.87 19.83 -5.34
CA SER A 13 -14.43 20.94 -4.57
C SER A 13 -15.95 21.10 -4.81
N ILE A 14 -16.41 20.92 -6.04
CA ILE A 14 -17.84 20.95 -6.37
C ILE A 14 -18.58 19.77 -5.72
N SER A 15 -17.97 18.57 -5.76
CA SER A 15 -18.59 17.34 -5.25
C SER A 15 -18.73 17.30 -3.73
N ILE A 16 -17.69 17.73 -2.99
CA ILE A 16 -17.66 17.63 -1.51
C ILE A 16 -17.91 18.96 -0.80
N GLY A 17 -18.02 20.06 -1.54
CA GLY A 17 -18.14 21.42 -1.05
C GLY A 17 -16.78 22.04 -0.70
N TYR A 18 -16.73 23.37 -0.82
CA TYR A 18 -15.49 24.17 -0.63
C TYR A 18 -14.82 23.94 0.74
N ASP A 19 -15.59 23.92 1.82
CA ASP A 19 -15.03 23.78 3.17
C ASP A 19 -14.33 22.42 3.37
N ASN A 20 -14.90 21.35 2.83
CA ASN A 20 -14.28 20.03 2.87
C ASN A 20 -13.05 19.96 1.95
N PHE A 21 -13.10 20.57 0.78
CA PHE A 21 -11.95 20.67 -0.10
C PHE A 21 -10.81 21.47 0.54
N LYS A 22 -11.13 22.58 1.20
CA LYS A 22 -10.14 23.34 1.98
C LYS A 22 -9.49 22.51 3.09
N LYS A 23 -10.28 21.72 3.85
CA LYS A 23 -9.72 20.79 4.85
C LYS A 23 -8.82 19.75 4.23
N PHE A 24 -9.16 19.25 3.04
CA PHE A 24 -8.34 18.30 2.30
C PHE A 24 -6.98 18.92 1.92
N LEU A 25 -6.95 20.15 1.43
CA LEU A 25 -5.72 20.89 1.15
C LEU A 25 -4.89 21.14 2.42
N ILE A 26 -5.54 21.53 3.54
CA ILE A 26 -4.88 21.71 4.84
C ILE A 26 -4.22 20.39 5.30
N GLY A 27 -4.85 19.25 5.04
CA GLY A 27 -4.25 17.95 5.33
C GLY A 27 -2.96 17.71 4.57
N ALA A 28 -2.96 18.01 3.27
CA ALA A 28 -1.75 17.92 2.45
C ALA A 28 -0.65 18.87 2.94
N GLU A 29 -0.99 20.13 3.21
CA GLU A 29 -0.05 21.13 3.76
C GLU A 29 0.58 20.65 5.09
N LYS A 30 -0.20 20.05 5.99
CA LYS A 30 0.35 19.50 7.24
C LYS A 30 1.38 18.40 6.98
N MET A 31 1.15 17.55 6.00
CA MET A 31 2.12 16.53 5.62
C MET A 31 3.35 17.13 4.93
N ASP A 32 3.19 18.17 4.12
CA ASP A 32 4.31 18.90 3.50
C ASP A 32 5.21 19.55 4.55
N ILE A 33 4.60 20.18 5.57
CA ILE A 33 5.34 20.76 6.71
C ILE A 33 6.08 19.65 7.48
N HIS A 34 5.39 18.53 7.78
CA HIS A 34 6.01 17.38 8.42
C HIS A 34 7.19 16.83 7.61
N PHE A 35 7.03 16.68 6.31
CA PHE A 35 8.09 16.21 5.43
C PHE A 35 9.30 17.14 5.40
N LYS A 36 9.06 18.46 5.39
CA LYS A 36 10.11 19.49 5.34
C LYS A 36 10.86 19.65 6.67
N GLU A 37 10.15 19.58 7.79
CA GLU A 37 10.67 20.04 9.09
C GLU A 37 11.07 18.90 10.03
N SER A 38 10.53 17.69 9.84
CA SER A 38 10.86 16.57 10.73
C SER A 38 12.25 16.01 10.48
N PRO A 39 13.01 15.67 11.53
CA PRO A 39 14.26 14.95 11.37
C PRO A 39 14.02 13.59 10.70
N ILE A 40 15.00 13.08 9.95
CA ILE A 40 14.87 11.92 9.05
C ILE A 40 14.25 10.71 9.78
N GLU A 41 14.72 10.41 10.99
CA GLU A 41 14.26 9.26 11.77
C GLU A 41 12.82 9.37 12.31
N LYS A 42 12.21 10.55 12.21
CA LYS A 42 10.81 10.81 12.58
C LYS A 42 9.96 11.22 11.39
N ASN A 43 10.55 11.32 10.22
CA ASN A 43 9.89 11.73 8.99
C ASN A 43 9.16 10.53 8.36
N ILE A 44 7.85 10.48 8.53
CA ILE A 44 7.04 9.33 8.11
C ILE A 44 7.24 8.98 6.63
N PRO A 45 7.10 9.91 5.65
CA PRO A 45 7.33 9.59 4.25
C PRO A 45 8.75 9.07 3.96
N ILE A 46 9.77 9.67 4.56
CA ILE A 46 11.17 9.24 4.36
C ILE A 46 11.38 7.84 4.93
N CYS A 47 10.93 7.58 6.17
CA CYS A 47 11.03 6.25 6.78
C CYS A 47 10.33 5.18 5.94
N LEU A 48 9.11 5.45 5.45
CA LEU A 48 8.37 4.51 4.61
C LEU A 48 9.02 4.31 3.24
N ALA A 49 9.61 5.35 2.66
CA ALA A 49 10.38 5.23 1.43
C ALA A 49 11.61 4.33 1.61
N LEU A 50 12.36 4.52 2.69
CA LEU A 50 13.53 3.71 3.03
C LEU A 50 13.16 2.24 3.28
N ILE A 51 12.08 1.98 4.04
CA ILE A 51 11.56 0.62 4.26
C ILE A 51 11.15 -0.01 2.93
N GLY A 52 10.47 0.75 2.05
CA GLY A 52 10.08 0.26 0.73
C GLY A 52 11.28 -0.07 -0.16
N ILE A 53 12.33 0.74 -0.14
CA ILE A 53 13.60 0.47 -0.85
C ILE A 53 14.29 -0.76 -0.24
N TRP A 54 14.33 -0.86 1.09
CA TRP A 54 14.88 -2.03 1.78
C TRP A 54 14.18 -3.32 1.33
N ASN A 55 12.85 -3.33 1.34
CA ASN A 55 12.07 -4.49 0.90
C ASN A 55 12.33 -4.84 -0.56
N SER A 56 12.44 -3.84 -1.46
CA SER A 56 12.59 -4.09 -2.90
C SER A 56 14.02 -4.39 -3.31
N ASN A 57 14.99 -3.58 -2.90
CA ASN A 57 16.35 -3.66 -3.40
C ASN A 57 17.25 -4.62 -2.60
N PHE A 58 16.93 -4.88 -1.33
CA PHE A 58 17.74 -5.74 -0.47
C PHE A 58 17.05 -7.07 -0.13
N LEU A 59 15.74 -7.09 0.01
CA LEU A 59 14.98 -8.30 0.30
C LEU A 59 14.31 -8.92 -0.95
N GLY A 60 14.45 -8.29 -2.12
CA GLY A 60 13.98 -8.83 -3.40
C GLY A 60 12.47 -8.81 -3.60
N SER A 61 11.72 -7.97 -2.88
CA SER A 61 10.29 -7.82 -3.11
C SER A 61 10.01 -6.94 -4.34
N HIS A 62 9.28 -7.46 -5.31
CA HIS A 62 8.88 -6.73 -6.52
C HIS A 62 7.48 -6.13 -6.44
N THR A 63 6.79 -6.28 -5.30
CA THR A 63 5.38 -5.92 -5.16
C THR A 63 5.11 -5.29 -3.79
N GLN A 64 4.03 -4.53 -3.66
CA GLN A 64 3.55 -3.96 -2.41
C GLN A 64 2.02 -3.99 -2.40
N GLY A 65 1.45 -4.58 -1.35
CA GLY A 65 0.01 -4.60 -1.13
C GLY A 65 -0.48 -3.36 -0.38
N ILE A 66 -1.59 -2.76 -0.81
CA ILE A 66 -2.25 -1.65 -0.11
C ILE A 66 -3.61 -2.14 0.37
N ILE A 67 -3.80 -2.18 1.69
CA ILE A 67 -4.94 -2.86 2.31
C ILE A 67 -5.67 -1.90 3.28
N PRO A 68 -6.54 -1.02 2.76
CA PRO A 68 -7.35 -0.14 3.60
C PRO A 68 -8.50 -0.92 4.26
N TYR A 69 -8.65 -0.77 5.56
CA TYR A 69 -9.76 -1.33 6.36
C TYR A 69 -10.95 -0.37 6.39
N THR A 70 -11.36 0.07 5.22
CA THR A 70 -12.58 0.85 4.97
C THR A 70 -12.97 0.78 3.51
N GLU A 71 -14.26 0.65 3.20
CA GLU A 71 -14.77 0.64 1.84
C GLU A 71 -14.62 2.00 1.15
N TYR A 72 -14.58 3.09 1.90
CA TYR A 72 -14.38 4.44 1.35
C TYR A 72 -13.02 4.65 0.66
N LEU A 73 -12.06 3.77 0.90
CA LEU A 73 -10.75 3.77 0.25
C LEU A 73 -10.55 2.59 -0.71
N ASN A 74 -11.62 1.97 -1.21
CA ASN A 74 -11.55 0.84 -2.13
C ASN A 74 -10.78 1.15 -3.43
N LEU A 75 -10.80 2.40 -3.88
CA LEU A 75 -10.06 2.89 -5.06
C LEU A 75 -8.63 3.35 -4.75
N LEU A 76 -8.23 3.42 -3.48
CA LEU A 76 -6.89 3.88 -3.10
C LEU A 76 -5.77 3.02 -3.73
N PRO A 77 -5.85 1.68 -3.74
CA PRO A 77 -4.84 0.86 -4.41
C PRO A 77 -4.70 1.21 -5.90
N SER A 78 -5.81 1.38 -6.63
CA SER A 78 -5.81 1.76 -8.05
C SER A 78 -5.25 3.16 -8.28
N TYR A 79 -5.55 4.12 -7.41
CA TYR A 79 -4.95 5.44 -7.46
C TYR A 79 -3.43 5.38 -7.27
N LEU A 80 -2.96 4.61 -6.28
CA LEU A 80 -1.53 4.44 -5.99
C LEU A 80 -0.80 3.63 -7.08
N GLN A 81 -1.48 2.77 -7.84
CA GLN A 81 -0.90 2.15 -9.03
C GLN A 81 -0.39 3.21 -9.99
N GLN A 82 -1.24 4.15 -10.37
CA GLN A 82 -0.82 5.22 -11.27
C GLN A 82 0.24 6.11 -10.63
N SER A 83 0.02 6.58 -9.40
CA SER A 83 0.95 7.54 -8.78
C SER A 83 2.34 6.95 -8.53
N MET A 84 2.45 5.68 -8.15
CA MET A 84 3.71 5.04 -7.78
C MET A 84 4.38 4.33 -8.96
N MET A 85 3.62 3.52 -9.72
CA MET A 85 4.20 2.70 -10.80
C MET A 85 4.58 3.55 -12.01
N GLU A 86 3.72 4.46 -12.44
CA GLU A 86 4.01 5.37 -13.55
C GLU A 86 5.15 6.33 -13.20
N SER A 87 5.23 6.77 -11.95
CA SER A 87 6.27 7.68 -11.51
C SER A 87 7.63 7.00 -11.40
N ASN A 88 7.72 5.88 -10.72
CA ASN A 88 8.99 5.26 -10.35
C ASN A 88 9.35 4.01 -11.15
N GLY A 89 8.52 3.58 -12.10
CA GLY A 89 8.82 2.49 -13.02
C GLY A 89 9.80 2.93 -14.11
N LYS A 90 11.06 3.14 -13.77
CA LYS A 90 12.11 3.66 -14.65
C LYS A 90 13.31 2.73 -14.67
N ASN A 91 14.00 2.65 -15.82
CA ASN A 91 15.21 1.86 -16.00
C ASN A 91 16.42 2.71 -16.43
N ILE A 92 16.27 4.03 -16.41
CA ILE A 92 17.31 5.01 -16.79
C ILE A 92 17.43 6.02 -15.63
N ASP A 93 18.65 6.34 -15.24
CA ASP A 93 18.95 7.35 -14.23
C ASP A 93 18.89 8.78 -14.80
N ARG A 94 19.03 9.77 -13.92
CA ARG A 94 19.02 11.19 -14.31
C ARG A 94 20.18 11.61 -15.23
N SER A 95 21.22 10.77 -15.36
CA SER A 95 22.33 11.00 -16.29
C SER A 95 22.13 10.31 -17.64
N GLY A 96 21.00 9.64 -17.87
CA GLY A 96 20.69 8.90 -19.09
C GLY A 96 21.31 7.50 -19.14
N LYS A 97 21.85 6.97 -18.05
CA LYS A 97 22.45 5.64 -18.00
C LYS A 97 21.42 4.59 -17.54
N LYS A 98 21.52 3.41 -18.14
CA LYS A 98 20.72 2.25 -17.70
C LYS A 98 21.13 1.84 -16.30
N ILE A 99 20.13 1.69 -15.41
CA ILE A 99 20.34 1.25 -14.04
C ILE A 99 20.36 -0.28 -13.94
N ASN A 100 21.02 -0.81 -12.91
CA ASN A 100 21.15 -2.24 -12.62
C ASN A 100 20.45 -2.65 -11.31
N TYR A 101 19.57 -1.82 -10.80
CA TYR A 101 18.76 -2.06 -9.60
C TYR A 101 17.26 -1.89 -9.93
N SER A 102 16.42 -2.50 -9.11
CA SER A 102 14.97 -2.43 -9.28
C SER A 102 14.40 -1.08 -8.84
N THR A 103 13.45 -0.56 -9.61
CA THR A 103 12.65 0.62 -9.29
C THR A 103 11.17 0.31 -9.53
N GLY A 104 10.27 1.02 -8.87
CA GLY A 104 8.84 0.95 -9.16
C GLY A 104 8.22 -0.42 -8.87
N ASN A 105 7.91 -0.71 -7.60
CA ASN A 105 7.18 -1.93 -7.23
C ASN A 105 5.81 -1.99 -7.90
N ILE A 106 5.34 -3.20 -8.17
CA ILE A 106 3.97 -3.47 -8.58
C ILE A 106 3.05 -3.19 -7.38
N ILE A 107 2.13 -2.25 -7.54
CA ILE A 107 1.16 -1.88 -6.51
C ILE A 107 -0.17 -2.58 -6.80
N TRP A 108 -0.75 -3.19 -5.78
CA TRP A 108 -2.04 -3.87 -5.85
C TRP A 108 -2.68 -3.89 -4.47
N GLY A 109 -3.89 -4.38 -4.36
CA GLY A 109 -4.57 -4.48 -3.07
C GLY A 109 -6.08 -4.37 -3.19
N GLY A 110 -6.70 -4.07 -2.07
CA GLY A 110 -8.15 -3.91 -1.94
C GLY A 110 -8.54 -3.81 -0.48
N THR A 111 -9.83 -3.68 -0.21
CA THR A 111 -10.34 -3.48 1.15
C THR A 111 -10.13 -4.69 2.04
N GLY A 112 -9.71 -4.46 3.28
CA GLY A 112 -9.14 -5.42 4.22
C GLY A 112 -9.89 -6.73 4.38
N THR A 113 -11.18 -6.71 4.75
CA THR A 113 -11.95 -7.95 4.97
C THR A 113 -12.22 -8.73 3.68
N ASN A 114 -12.50 -8.04 2.56
CA ASN A 114 -12.75 -8.69 1.27
C ASN A 114 -11.52 -9.41 0.74
N THR A 115 -10.35 -8.78 0.86
CA THR A 115 -9.09 -9.31 0.34
C THR A 115 -8.58 -10.52 1.13
N GLN A 116 -9.03 -10.72 2.37
CA GLN A 116 -8.71 -11.94 3.14
C GLN A 116 -9.15 -13.21 2.41
N HIS A 117 -10.26 -13.13 1.68
CA HIS A 117 -10.79 -14.26 0.90
C HIS A 117 -10.25 -14.31 -0.55
N ALA A 118 -9.46 -13.32 -0.96
CA ALA A 118 -8.92 -13.25 -2.32
C ALA A 118 -7.45 -13.71 -2.39
N PHE A 119 -6.58 -13.14 -1.59
CA PHE A 119 -5.13 -13.34 -1.76
C PHE A 119 -4.32 -13.48 -0.45
N PHE A 120 -4.95 -13.47 0.71
CA PHE A 120 -4.22 -13.62 1.97
C PHE A 120 -3.59 -15.01 2.13
N GLN A 121 -4.13 -16.03 1.49
CA GLN A 121 -3.48 -17.35 1.41
C GLN A 121 -2.04 -17.23 0.86
N LEU A 122 -1.87 -16.50 -0.23
CA LEU A 122 -0.55 -16.26 -0.83
C LEU A 122 0.35 -15.46 0.11
N ILE A 123 -0.18 -14.40 0.75
CA ILE A 123 0.61 -13.55 1.64
C ILE A 123 1.10 -14.34 2.86
N HIS A 124 0.24 -15.17 3.46
CA HIS A 124 0.59 -15.94 4.66
C HIS A 124 1.50 -17.13 4.38
N GLN A 125 1.17 -17.96 3.40
CA GLN A 125 1.84 -19.26 3.16
C GLN A 125 2.56 -19.37 1.82
N GLY A 126 2.49 -18.34 0.97
CA GLY A 126 3.26 -18.33 -0.28
C GLY A 126 4.75 -18.05 -0.04
N ASP A 127 5.56 -18.41 -1.05
CA ASP A 127 7.01 -18.21 -1.08
C ASP A 127 7.45 -16.77 -1.37
N LYS A 128 6.51 -15.90 -1.75
CA LYS A 128 6.80 -14.50 -2.12
C LYS A 128 6.87 -13.61 -0.89
N LEU A 129 7.87 -12.72 -0.87
CA LEU A 129 7.89 -11.61 0.08
C LEU A 129 6.99 -10.49 -0.44
N ILE A 130 5.89 -10.24 0.25
CA ILE A 130 4.87 -9.26 -0.12
C ILE A 130 4.70 -8.26 1.03
N PRO A 131 5.44 -7.15 1.05
CA PRO A 131 5.19 -6.07 1.99
C PRO A 131 3.79 -5.50 1.82
N CYS A 132 3.09 -5.26 2.92
CA CYS A 132 1.73 -4.74 2.90
C CYS A 132 1.58 -3.51 3.79
N ASP A 133 0.94 -2.47 3.26
CA ASP A 133 0.48 -1.31 4.02
C ASP A 133 -0.97 -1.55 4.45
N PHE A 134 -1.17 -1.76 5.74
CA PHE A 134 -2.48 -1.86 6.36
C PHE A 134 -2.91 -0.49 6.84
N ILE A 135 -4.05 0.01 6.37
CA ILE A 135 -4.57 1.34 6.72
C ILE A 135 -5.83 1.17 7.54
N GLY A 136 -5.80 1.57 8.80
CA GLY A 136 -6.91 1.45 9.75
C GLY A 136 -7.30 2.78 10.38
N PHE A 137 -8.48 2.81 11.01
CA PHE A 137 -9.07 4.00 11.61
C PHE A 137 -9.53 3.70 13.03
N LYS A 138 -9.16 4.55 14.00
CA LYS A 138 -9.56 4.35 15.41
C LYS A 138 -11.05 4.58 15.62
N LYS A 139 -11.67 5.47 14.84
CA LYS A 139 -13.07 5.87 14.98
C LYS A 139 -13.88 5.54 13.74
N SER A 140 -15.07 4.96 13.96
CA SER A 140 -16.06 4.74 12.91
C SER A 140 -16.65 6.06 12.41
N LEU A 141 -17.03 6.10 11.13
CA LEU A 141 -17.82 7.20 10.55
C LEU A 141 -19.31 7.12 10.91
N HIS A 142 -19.81 5.92 11.22
CA HIS A 142 -21.24 5.64 11.33
C HIS A 142 -21.72 5.30 12.74
N GLY A 143 -20.88 5.45 13.76
CA GLY A 143 -21.27 5.20 15.15
C GLY A 143 -21.51 3.72 15.54
N ASN A 144 -21.47 2.77 14.60
CA ASN A 144 -21.61 1.34 14.87
C ASN A 144 -20.31 0.78 15.46
N LYS A 145 -20.21 0.81 16.79
CA LYS A 145 -19.00 0.36 17.51
C LYS A 145 -18.74 -1.13 17.36
N ASP A 146 -19.76 -1.98 17.36
CA ASP A 146 -19.57 -3.43 17.27
C ASP A 146 -18.96 -3.85 15.93
N SER A 147 -19.55 -3.39 14.83
CA SER A 147 -19.01 -3.65 13.47
C SER A 147 -17.61 -3.06 13.31
N HIS A 148 -17.37 -1.86 13.83
CA HIS A 148 -16.07 -1.23 13.78
C HIS A 148 -15.02 -2.01 14.58
N ASN A 149 -15.34 -2.45 15.80
CA ASN A 149 -14.45 -3.27 16.61
C ASN A 149 -14.08 -4.59 15.93
N LYS A 150 -15.06 -5.26 15.29
CA LYS A 150 -14.82 -6.45 14.47
C LYS A 150 -13.89 -6.17 13.30
N LEU A 151 -14.08 -5.06 12.60
CA LEU A 151 -13.20 -4.63 11.52
C LEU A 151 -11.76 -4.40 12.02
N MET A 152 -11.62 -3.65 13.12
CA MET A 152 -10.31 -3.34 13.70
C MET A 152 -9.63 -4.55 14.35
N SER A 153 -10.39 -5.50 14.89
CA SER A 153 -9.82 -6.76 15.36
C SER A 153 -9.23 -7.59 14.21
N ASN A 154 -9.87 -7.60 13.04
CA ASN A 154 -9.31 -8.20 11.83
C ASN A 154 -8.04 -7.46 11.36
N TYR A 155 -8.07 -6.13 11.33
CA TYR A 155 -6.90 -5.30 11.00
C TYR A 155 -5.68 -5.68 11.84
N VAL A 156 -5.82 -5.69 13.17
CA VAL A 156 -4.72 -6.05 14.08
C VAL A 156 -4.37 -7.53 13.98
N GLY A 157 -5.37 -8.41 13.92
CA GLY A 157 -5.19 -9.86 13.88
C GLY A 157 -4.40 -10.33 12.66
N GLN A 158 -4.68 -9.76 11.48
CA GLN A 158 -3.96 -10.12 10.26
C GLN A 158 -2.48 -9.69 10.31
N MET A 159 -2.20 -8.47 10.77
CA MET A 159 -0.82 -8.02 10.94
C MET A 159 -0.06 -8.85 11.98
N GLN A 160 -0.72 -9.19 13.09
CA GLN A 160 -0.12 -10.02 14.12
C GLN A 160 0.19 -11.43 13.59
N ALA A 161 -0.71 -12.02 12.80
CA ALA A 161 -0.49 -13.32 12.18
C ALA A 161 0.68 -13.28 11.17
N LEU A 162 0.77 -12.24 10.35
CA LEU A 162 1.88 -12.04 9.41
C LEU A 162 3.22 -11.86 10.12
N MET A 163 3.23 -11.15 11.24
CA MET A 163 4.43 -10.91 12.03
C MET A 163 4.91 -12.17 12.77
N LYS A 164 4.00 -12.83 13.49
CA LYS A 164 4.37 -13.94 14.40
C LYS A 164 4.43 -15.29 13.71
N GLY A 165 3.55 -15.51 12.72
CA GLY A 165 3.33 -16.85 12.18
C GLY A 165 2.72 -17.81 13.20
N ARG A 166 2.91 -19.11 12.97
CA ARG A 166 2.46 -20.21 13.82
C ARG A 166 3.32 -21.44 13.59
N SER A 167 4.08 -21.85 14.57
CA SER A 167 4.99 -22.97 14.49
C SER A 167 4.26 -24.32 14.47
N LEU A 168 4.92 -25.37 13.98
CA LEU A 168 4.39 -26.73 14.00
C LEU A 168 4.06 -27.19 15.44
N LYS A 169 4.89 -26.83 16.43
CA LYS A 169 4.66 -27.15 17.83
C LYS A 169 3.36 -26.55 18.36
N GLU A 170 3.08 -25.28 18.02
CA GLU A 170 1.84 -24.60 18.41
C GLU A 170 0.63 -25.22 17.72
N VAL A 171 0.75 -25.56 16.43
CA VAL A 171 -0.30 -26.27 15.68
C VAL A 171 -0.64 -27.61 16.32
N VAL A 172 0.37 -28.44 16.59
CA VAL A 172 0.18 -29.74 17.21
C VAL A 172 -0.45 -29.63 18.60
N SER A 173 0.07 -28.70 19.43
CA SER A 173 -0.48 -28.47 20.77
C SER A 173 -1.96 -28.07 20.74
N GLU A 174 -2.35 -27.21 19.79
CA GLU A 174 -3.74 -26.81 19.61
C GLU A 174 -4.62 -27.98 19.12
N MET A 175 -4.13 -28.77 18.17
CA MET A 175 -4.88 -29.92 17.66
C MET A 175 -5.10 -30.97 18.75
N VAL A 176 -4.10 -31.24 19.59
CA VAL A 176 -4.21 -32.10 20.78
C VAL A 176 -5.23 -31.56 21.77
N SER A 177 -5.20 -30.25 22.06
CA SER A 177 -6.16 -29.60 22.97
C SER A 177 -7.62 -29.66 22.48
N LYS A 178 -7.81 -29.84 21.17
CA LYS A 178 -9.11 -30.01 20.51
C LYS A 178 -9.52 -31.50 20.40
N ASN A 179 -8.79 -32.43 21.04
CA ASN A 179 -9.00 -33.87 20.99
C ASN A 179 -8.99 -34.47 19.56
N ILE A 180 -8.16 -33.90 18.67
CA ILE A 180 -7.97 -34.44 17.31
C ILE A 180 -7.04 -35.67 17.44
N ASP A 181 -7.36 -36.73 16.72
CA ASP A 181 -6.58 -37.97 16.72
C ASP A 181 -5.18 -37.79 16.11
N GLU A 182 -4.25 -38.63 16.54
CA GLU A 182 -2.84 -38.54 16.16
C GLU A 182 -2.62 -38.73 14.65
N GLU A 183 -3.39 -39.58 13.99
CA GLU A 183 -3.29 -39.80 12.54
C GLU A 183 -3.65 -38.53 11.78
N THR A 184 -4.73 -37.89 12.17
CA THR A 184 -5.18 -36.58 11.59
C THR A 184 -4.19 -35.47 11.89
N ILE A 185 -3.57 -35.43 13.08
CA ILE A 185 -2.52 -34.48 13.42
C ILE A 185 -1.33 -34.66 12.50
N ASN A 186 -0.79 -35.86 12.38
CA ASN A 186 0.38 -36.16 11.55
C ASN A 186 0.14 -35.85 10.08
N LYS A 187 -1.08 -36.05 9.57
CA LYS A 187 -1.46 -35.78 8.21
C LYS A 187 -1.60 -34.27 7.90
N ASN A 188 -2.13 -33.51 8.87
CA ASN A 188 -2.61 -32.14 8.58
C ASN A 188 -1.82 -31.02 9.26
N ALA A 189 -1.00 -31.29 10.28
CA ALA A 189 -0.37 -30.25 11.06
C ALA A 189 0.54 -29.33 10.22
N ASN A 190 1.32 -29.91 9.31
CA ASN A 190 2.23 -29.14 8.45
C ASN A 190 1.51 -28.13 7.55
N PHE A 191 0.29 -28.40 7.09
CA PHE A 191 -0.49 -27.48 6.27
C PHE A 191 -1.03 -26.26 7.05
N LYS A 192 -0.93 -26.27 8.37
CA LYS A 192 -1.43 -25.21 9.26
C LYS A 192 -0.30 -24.36 9.86
N VAL A 193 0.93 -24.58 9.43
CA VAL A 193 2.10 -23.78 9.81
C VAL A 193 2.13 -22.49 9.00
N PHE A 194 2.51 -21.40 9.66
CA PHE A 194 2.72 -20.07 9.06
C PHE A 194 4.10 -19.57 9.48
N ASP A 195 4.95 -19.25 8.53
CA ASP A 195 6.34 -18.85 8.82
C ASP A 195 6.43 -17.55 9.62
N GLY A 196 5.48 -16.64 9.43
CA GLY A 196 5.55 -15.31 10.02
C GLY A 196 6.66 -14.46 9.39
N ASN A 197 7.15 -13.45 10.13
CA ASN A 197 8.20 -12.53 9.69
C ASN A 197 7.91 -11.89 8.31
N LYS A 198 6.64 -11.70 7.99
CA LYS A 198 6.20 -11.04 6.75
C LYS A 198 6.13 -9.53 7.00
N PRO A 199 6.78 -8.69 6.17
CA PRO A 199 6.85 -7.25 6.40
C PRO A 199 5.48 -6.58 6.24
N THR A 200 5.09 -5.82 7.25
CA THR A 200 3.83 -5.06 7.26
C THR A 200 4.07 -3.66 7.80
N THR A 201 3.39 -2.67 7.22
CA THR A 201 3.29 -1.31 7.75
C THR A 201 1.89 -1.08 8.29
N SER A 202 1.78 -0.61 9.52
CA SER A 202 0.51 -0.21 10.14
C SER A 202 0.36 1.30 10.06
N ILE A 203 -0.61 1.78 9.28
CA ILE A 203 -0.98 3.20 9.17
C ILE A 203 -2.31 3.36 9.91
N LEU A 204 -2.24 3.79 11.17
CA LEU A 204 -3.41 3.94 12.04
C LEU A 204 -3.77 5.41 12.16
N ILE A 205 -4.90 5.78 11.58
CA ILE A 205 -5.44 7.15 11.52
C ILE A 205 -6.58 7.29 12.55
N ASP A 206 -6.75 8.46 13.13
CA ASP A 206 -7.79 8.67 14.13
C ASP A 206 -9.20 8.47 13.54
N GLN A 207 -9.52 9.16 12.45
CA GLN A 207 -10.76 9.01 11.70
C GLN A 207 -10.56 9.42 10.25
N LEU A 208 -11.25 8.77 9.31
CA LEU A 208 -11.28 9.20 7.92
C LEU A 208 -12.11 10.47 7.78
N ASN A 209 -11.48 11.54 7.35
CA ASN A 209 -12.11 12.81 7.03
C ASN A 209 -11.30 13.51 5.92
N PRO A 210 -11.76 14.64 5.37
CA PRO A 210 -11.03 15.32 4.29
C PRO A 210 -9.58 15.66 4.64
N GLU A 211 -9.31 16.13 5.86
CA GLU A 211 -7.96 16.47 6.29
C GLU A 211 -7.05 15.23 6.38
N SER A 212 -7.50 14.17 7.04
CA SER A 212 -6.71 12.94 7.16
C SER A 212 -6.48 12.24 5.81
N LEU A 213 -7.44 12.35 4.88
CA LEU A 213 -7.28 11.87 3.51
C LEU A 213 -6.22 12.70 2.76
N GLY A 214 -6.22 14.02 2.90
CA GLY A 214 -5.20 14.89 2.33
C GLY A 214 -3.79 14.54 2.84
N MET A 215 -3.64 14.33 4.15
CA MET A 215 -2.38 13.86 4.74
C MET A 215 -1.94 12.51 4.18
N LEU A 216 -2.85 11.55 4.05
CA LEU A 216 -2.55 10.20 3.57
C LEU A 216 -2.06 10.22 2.11
N ILE A 217 -2.72 10.97 1.24
CA ILE A 217 -2.34 11.06 -0.18
C ILE A 217 -1.00 11.78 -0.33
N SER A 218 -0.82 12.94 0.31
CA SER A 218 0.44 13.69 0.29
C SER A 218 1.60 12.86 0.87
N MET A 219 1.37 12.05 1.91
CA MET A 219 2.36 11.12 2.43
C MET A 219 2.87 10.16 1.33
N TYR A 220 1.97 9.54 0.55
CA TYR A 220 2.37 8.67 -0.55
C TYR A 220 3.07 9.43 -1.68
N GLU A 221 2.67 10.66 -1.98
CA GLU A 221 3.36 11.50 -2.96
C GLU A 221 4.81 11.81 -2.53
N HIS A 222 5.04 12.12 -1.26
CA HIS A 222 6.38 12.29 -0.71
C HIS A 222 7.20 10.99 -0.68
N ILE A 223 6.57 9.83 -0.48
CA ILE A 223 7.25 8.52 -0.62
C ILE A 223 7.74 8.32 -2.05
N VAL A 224 6.90 8.64 -3.05
CA VAL A 224 7.29 8.57 -4.48
C VAL A 224 8.47 9.47 -4.77
N PHE A 225 8.41 10.73 -4.32
CA PHE A 225 9.48 11.70 -4.49
C PHE A 225 10.79 11.21 -3.85
N THR A 226 10.74 10.79 -2.59
CA THR A 226 11.91 10.32 -1.84
C THR A 226 12.57 9.11 -2.51
N LYS A 227 11.77 8.11 -2.90
CA LYS A 227 12.27 6.95 -3.66
C LYS A 227 12.93 7.38 -4.98
N GLY A 228 12.31 8.30 -5.71
CA GLY A 228 12.86 8.82 -6.97
C GLY A 228 14.20 9.53 -6.81
N VAL A 229 14.37 10.28 -5.72
CA VAL A 229 15.66 10.92 -5.38
C VAL A 229 16.73 9.88 -5.07
N ILE A 230 16.42 8.89 -4.23
CA ILE A 230 17.37 7.85 -3.82
C ILE A 230 17.75 6.95 -5.01
N TRP A 231 16.79 6.57 -5.85
CA TRP A 231 17.03 5.79 -7.07
C TRP A 231 17.65 6.63 -8.21
N ASN A 232 17.86 7.92 -8.00
CA ASN A 232 18.41 8.85 -9.00
C ASN A 232 17.65 8.83 -10.32
N ILE A 233 16.30 8.81 -10.28
CA ILE A 233 15.42 8.75 -11.46
C ILE A 233 14.53 9.99 -11.57
N PHE A 234 14.04 10.28 -12.79
CA PHE A 234 12.99 11.27 -12.98
C PHE A 234 11.62 10.64 -12.76
N SER A 235 11.04 10.87 -11.56
CA SER A 235 9.78 10.23 -11.13
C SER A 235 8.55 10.77 -11.86
N PHE A 236 8.56 12.01 -12.35
CA PHE A 236 7.32 12.67 -12.79
C PHE A 236 7.14 12.75 -14.31
N ASP A 237 8.04 12.17 -15.10
CA ASP A 237 7.83 11.92 -16.53
C ASP A 237 7.14 10.57 -16.79
N GLN A 238 6.76 10.32 -18.05
CA GLN A 238 6.00 9.12 -18.42
C GLN A 238 6.27 8.68 -19.87
N TRP A 239 7.51 8.76 -20.33
CA TRP A 239 7.92 8.41 -21.71
C TRP A 239 7.47 6.99 -22.11
N GLY A 240 7.35 6.06 -21.18
CA GLY A 240 6.97 4.68 -21.44
C GLY A 240 5.57 4.49 -22.04
N VAL A 241 4.68 5.47 -21.95
CA VAL A 241 3.31 5.37 -22.52
C VAL A 241 3.18 5.99 -23.90
N GLU A 242 4.24 6.60 -24.46
CA GLU A 242 4.15 7.34 -25.74
C GLU A 242 4.20 6.44 -26.96
N LEU A 243 5.09 5.43 -26.96
CA LEU A 243 5.26 4.54 -28.10
C LEU A 243 3.96 3.83 -28.48
N GLY A 244 3.22 3.33 -27.51
CA GLY A 244 1.93 2.67 -27.75
C GLY A 244 0.91 3.58 -28.42
N LYS A 245 0.86 4.85 -28.03
CA LYS A 245 -0.04 5.86 -28.64
C LYS A 245 0.33 6.13 -30.09
N VAL A 246 1.64 6.29 -30.39
CA VAL A 246 2.12 6.50 -31.76
C VAL A 246 1.79 5.31 -32.66
N LEU A 247 2.02 4.09 -32.18
CA LEU A 247 1.69 2.88 -32.93
C LEU A 247 0.18 2.70 -33.14
N ALA A 248 -0.63 2.97 -32.10
CA ALA A 248 -2.08 2.92 -32.21
C ALA A 248 -2.62 3.90 -33.26
N SER A 249 -2.09 5.14 -33.29
CA SER A 249 -2.49 6.13 -34.29
C SER A 249 -2.13 5.70 -35.72
N LYS A 250 -0.99 5.03 -35.92
CA LYS A 250 -0.62 4.48 -37.24
C LYS A 250 -1.54 3.34 -37.67
N LEU A 251 -1.82 2.39 -36.77
CA LEU A 251 -2.70 1.27 -37.07
C LEU A 251 -4.14 1.72 -37.35
N LEU A 252 -4.62 2.77 -36.69
CA LEU A 252 -5.96 3.30 -36.97
C LEU A 252 -6.11 3.72 -38.44
N THR A 253 -5.09 4.35 -39.04
CA THR A 253 -5.10 4.73 -40.46
C THR A 253 -4.99 3.54 -41.42
N GLU A 254 -4.60 2.34 -40.95
CA GLU A 254 -4.55 1.11 -41.73
C GLU A 254 -5.85 0.29 -41.63
N ILE A 255 -6.65 0.54 -40.59
CA ILE A 255 -7.96 -0.14 -40.34
C ILE A 255 -9.12 0.60 -41.02
N GLU A 256 -8.99 1.92 -41.21
CA GLU A 256 -9.95 2.75 -41.97
C GLU A 256 -9.75 2.57 -43.49
#